data_3c4e42730f06ae400935ce94cf5f50f8
#
_entry.id   3c4e42730f06ae400935ce94cf5f50f8
#
_cell.length_a   1.000
_cell.length_b   1.000
_cell.length_c   1.000
_cell.angle_alpha   90.00
_cell.angle_beta   90.00
_cell.angle_gamma   90.00
#
_symmetry.space_group_name_H-M   'P 1'
#
loop_
_entity.id
_entity.type
_entity.pdbx_description
1 polymer ?
#
loop_
_entity_poly.entity_id
_entity_poly.type
_entity_poly.pdbx_seq_one_letter_code
_entity_poly.pdbx_strand_id
1 'polypeptide(L)'
;MRLLLDTHVLLWAVLNDPRLTEAQAMAISEGETYLSAASVWEIGIKRAIGKLDVPDELFDIAVDAGCRPLPISWAHAEAAAALPLHHSDPFDRMLIAQARREGLRLASSDPRLATYDVDLVS
;
A
#
# COMPACT_ATOMS: atom_id res chain seq x y z
N MET A 1 12.39 -10.80 -0.99
CA MET A 1 11.42 -10.03 -1.80
C MET A 1 11.01 -8.77 -1.05
N ARG A 2 10.99 -7.65 -1.73
CA ARG A 2 10.59 -6.36 -1.16
C ARG A 2 9.18 -6.01 -1.63
N LEU A 3 8.30 -5.67 -0.70
CA LEU A 3 6.86 -5.59 -0.94
C LEU A 3 6.28 -4.29 -0.36
N LEU A 4 5.64 -3.50 -1.20
CA LEU A 4 4.83 -2.36 -0.76
C LEU A 4 3.38 -2.81 -0.59
N LEU A 5 2.79 -2.53 0.57
CA LEU A 5 1.40 -2.90 0.84
C LEU A 5 0.47 -1.78 0.41
N ASP A 6 -0.58 -2.10 -0.36
CA ASP A 6 -1.62 -1.10 -0.54
C ASP A 6 -2.43 -0.94 0.75
N THR A 7 -3.24 0.10 0.81
CA THR A 7 -3.96 0.46 2.03
C THR A 7 -4.88 -0.66 2.51
N HIS A 8 -5.60 -1.33 1.60
CA HIS A 8 -6.51 -2.41 1.96
C HIS A 8 -5.76 -3.64 2.45
N VAL A 9 -4.67 -4.02 1.77
CA VAL A 9 -3.85 -5.16 2.18
C VAL A 9 -3.24 -4.93 3.55
N LEU A 10 -2.77 -3.71 3.83
CA LEU A 10 -2.29 -3.35 5.17
C LEU A 10 -3.37 -3.57 6.22
N LEU A 11 -4.57 -3.04 5.98
CA LEU A 11 -5.69 -3.17 6.93
C LEU A 11 -6.06 -4.63 7.15
N TRP A 12 -6.17 -5.42 6.06
CA TRP A 12 -6.50 -6.83 6.18
C TRP A 12 -5.44 -7.63 6.94
N ALA A 13 -4.16 -7.30 6.72
CA ALA A 13 -3.07 -7.98 7.43
C ALA A 13 -3.09 -7.67 8.93
N VAL A 14 -3.23 -6.40 9.31
CA VAL A 14 -3.23 -5.98 10.72
C VAL A 14 -4.48 -6.48 11.44
N LEU A 15 -5.64 -6.44 10.78
CA LEU A 15 -6.93 -6.82 11.37
C LEU A 15 -7.22 -8.33 11.23
N ASN A 16 -6.32 -9.08 10.64
CA ASN A 16 -6.49 -10.52 10.38
C ASN A 16 -7.79 -10.79 9.60
N ASP A 17 -8.04 -10.00 8.56
CA ASP A 17 -9.24 -10.09 7.73
C ASP A 17 -9.09 -11.21 6.71
N PRO A 18 -10.12 -12.07 6.53
CA PRO A 18 -10.04 -13.20 5.59
C PRO A 18 -9.97 -12.79 4.11
N ARG A 19 -10.17 -11.52 3.77
CA ARG A 19 -9.96 -11.02 2.41
C ARG A 19 -8.49 -10.99 1.99
N LEU A 20 -7.56 -10.99 2.96
CA LEU A 20 -6.15 -11.16 2.65
C LEU A 20 -5.94 -12.51 1.98
N THR A 21 -5.36 -12.52 0.78
CA THR A 21 -5.15 -13.78 0.06
C THR A 21 -3.99 -14.57 0.65
N GLU A 22 -3.97 -15.88 0.39
CA GLU A 22 -2.88 -16.74 0.82
C GLU A 22 -1.54 -16.28 0.22
N ALA A 23 -1.53 -15.89 -1.07
CA ALA A 23 -0.33 -15.38 -1.72
C ALA A 23 0.18 -14.11 -1.06
N GLN A 24 -0.72 -13.19 -0.69
CA GLN A 24 -0.35 -11.96 0.02
C GLN A 24 0.19 -12.25 1.42
N ALA A 25 -0.47 -13.13 2.15
CA ALA A 25 -0.03 -13.52 3.49
C ALA A 25 1.37 -14.14 3.47
N MET A 26 1.64 -15.03 2.51
CA MET A 26 2.97 -15.64 2.34
C MET A 26 4.02 -14.59 1.98
N ALA A 27 3.72 -13.71 1.04
CA ALA A 27 4.66 -12.66 0.64
C ALA A 27 5.00 -11.73 1.80
N ILE A 28 4.03 -11.39 2.63
CA ILE A 28 4.22 -10.55 3.82
C ILE A 28 5.11 -11.27 4.84
N SER A 29 4.84 -12.55 5.10
CA SER A 29 5.58 -13.30 6.12
C SER A 29 7.03 -13.57 5.73
N GLU A 30 7.32 -13.71 4.44
CA GLU A 30 8.64 -14.09 3.92
C GLU A 30 9.46 -12.90 3.43
N GLY A 31 8.83 -11.75 3.17
CA GLY A 31 9.47 -10.62 2.54
C GLY A 31 9.76 -9.45 3.48
N GLU A 32 10.38 -8.42 2.91
CA GLU A 32 10.51 -7.11 3.55
C GLU A 32 9.32 -6.26 3.13
N THR A 33 8.54 -5.79 4.10
CA THR A 33 7.33 -5.00 3.83
C THR A 33 7.56 -3.52 4.06
N TYR A 34 6.87 -2.72 3.25
CA TYR A 34 6.92 -1.26 3.30
C TYR A 34 5.51 -0.70 3.38
N LEU A 35 5.37 0.39 4.13
CA LEU A 35 4.14 1.14 4.30
C LEU A 35 4.37 2.57 3.82
N SER A 36 3.61 3.00 2.81
CA SER A 36 3.74 4.34 2.27
C SER A 36 3.12 5.39 3.19
N ALA A 37 3.74 6.57 3.23
CA ALA A 37 3.14 7.76 3.81
C ALA A 37 1.78 8.09 3.18
N ALA A 38 1.57 7.73 1.91
CA ALA A 38 0.28 7.90 1.23
C ALA A 38 -0.83 7.10 1.92
N SER A 39 -0.55 5.85 2.33
CA SER A 39 -1.53 5.02 3.05
C SER A 39 -1.84 5.58 4.44
N VAL A 40 -0.83 6.11 5.13
CA VAL A 40 -1.03 6.78 6.43
C VAL A 40 -1.98 7.97 6.26
N TRP A 41 -1.77 8.77 5.24
CA TRP A 41 -2.61 9.94 4.96
C TRP A 41 -4.03 9.53 4.57
N GLU A 42 -4.18 8.55 3.68
CA GLU A 42 -5.49 8.04 3.26
C GLU A 42 -6.31 7.54 4.45
N ILE A 43 -5.70 6.74 5.31
CA ILE A 43 -6.35 6.20 6.51
C ILE A 43 -6.74 7.34 7.46
N GLY A 44 -5.84 8.31 7.65
CA GLY A 44 -6.11 9.48 8.48
C GLY A 44 -7.31 10.29 8.00
N ILE A 45 -7.42 10.51 6.69
CA ILE A 45 -8.56 11.21 6.09
C ILE A 45 -9.86 10.43 6.34
N LYS A 46 -9.85 9.13 6.07
CA LYS A 46 -11.05 8.29 6.22
C LYS A 46 -11.51 8.17 7.68
N ARG A 47 -10.57 8.12 8.61
CA ARG A 47 -10.90 8.15 10.05
C ARG A 47 -11.54 9.48 10.44
N ALA A 48 -10.96 10.59 9.98
CA ALA A 48 -11.44 11.92 10.32
C ALA A 48 -12.88 12.19 9.88
N ILE A 49 -13.29 11.60 8.75
CA ILE A 49 -14.66 11.74 8.23
C ILE A 49 -15.59 10.58 8.62
N GLY A 50 -15.15 9.72 9.52
CA GLY A 50 -15.97 8.63 10.06
C GLY A 50 -16.20 7.46 9.10
N LYS A 51 -15.41 7.32 8.03
CA LYS A 51 -15.56 6.25 7.04
C LYS A 51 -14.72 5.01 7.34
N LEU A 52 -13.86 5.07 8.36
CA LEU A 52 -13.00 3.96 8.72
C LEU A 52 -12.84 3.91 10.23
N ASP A 53 -13.10 2.73 10.80
CA ASP A 53 -12.92 2.45 12.23
C ASP A 53 -11.79 1.42 12.36
N VAL A 54 -10.64 1.88 12.84
CA VAL A 54 -9.44 1.05 13.02
C VAL A 54 -8.78 1.42 14.34
N PRO A 55 -7.96 0.51 14.92
CA PRO A 55 -7.22 0.84 16.15
C PRO A 55 -6.35 2.09 15.98
N ASP A 56 -6.24 2.89 17.03
CA ASP A 56 -5.36 4.06 17.05
C ASP A 56 -3.89 3.66 16.84
N GLU A 57 -3.53 2.45 17.29
CA GLU A 57 -2.18 1.91 17.21
C GLU A 57 -1.86 1.20 15.89
N LEU A 58 -2.71 1.35 14.86
CA LEU A 58 -2.60 0.60 13.61
C LEU A 58 -1.19 0.65 13.01
N PHE A 59 -0.61 1.83 12.91
CA PHE A 59 0.71 2.00 12.30
C PHE A 59 1.82 1.48 13.22
N ASP A 60 1.69 1.66 14.53
CA ASP A 60 2.63 1.11 15.50
C ASP A 60 2.64 -0.42 15.43
N ILE A 61 1.47 -1.05 15.30
CA ILE A 61 1.36 -2.50 15.12
C ILE A 61 2.11 -2.94 13.86
N ALA A 62 1.91 -2.24 12.75
CA ALA A 62 2.57 -2.58 11.49
C ALA A 62 4.10 -2.43 11.59
N VAL A 63 4.58 -1.33 12.17
CA VAL A 63 6.03 -1.09 12.35
C VAL A 63 6.65 -2.09 13.30
N ASP A 64 5.99 -2.41 14.42
CA ASP A 64 6.46 -3.40 15.37
C ASP A 64 6.53 -4.79 14.76
N ALA A 65 5.68 -5.10 13.79
CA ALA A 65 5.72 -6.36 13.04
C ALA A 65 6.80 -6.38 11.95
N GLY A 66 7.54 -5.28 11.76
CA GLY A 66 8.66 -5.20 10.82
C GLY A 66 8.39 -4.41 9.55
N CYS A 67 7.21 -3.80 9.41
CA CYS A 67 6.89 -2.98 8.26
C CYS A 67 7.70 -1.67 8.30
N ARG A 68 8.35 -1.34 7.18
CA ARG A 68 9.22 -0.16 7.10
C ARG A 68 8.47 1.03 6.52
N PRO A 69 8.53 2.20 7.17
CA PRO A 69 7.95 3.42 6.59
C PRO A 69 8.62 3.78 5.26
N LEU A 70 7.81 4.16 4.27
CA LEU A 70 8.28 4.66 2.97
C LEU A 70 7.78 6.09 2.78
N PRO A 71 8.65 7.09 2.92
CA PRO A 71 8.24 8.47 2.70
C PRO A 71 8.01 8.75 1.21
N ILE A 72 7.17 9.74 0.92
CA ILE A 72 6.95 10.23 -0.44
C ILE A 72 8.06 11.23 -0.77
N SER A 73 8.86 10.90 -1.77
CA SER A 73 9.90 11.78 -2.27
C SER A 73 9.37 12.69 -3.38
N TRP A 74 10.13 13.72 -3.72
CA TRP A 74 9.86 14.56 -4.89
C TRP A 74 9.74 13.71 -6.15
N ALA A 75 10.68 12.77 -6.36
CA ALA A 75 10.66 11.88 -7.51
C ALA A 75 9.40 11.01 -7.57
N HIS A 76 8.92 10.53 -6.43
CA HIS A 76 7.66 9.79 -6.34
C HIS A 76 6.48 10.65 -6.80
N ALA A 77 6.42 11.90 -6.36
CA ALA A 77 5.34 12.80 -6.71
C ALA A 77 5.30 13.10 -8.22
N GLU A 78 6.46 13.37 -8.82
CA GLU A 78 6.56 13.59 -10.26
C GLU A 78 6.15 12.34 -11.05
N ALA A 79 6.62 11.17 -10.64
CA ALA A 79 6.30 9.92 -11.30
C ALA A 79 4.80 9.59 -11.21
N ALA A 80 4.18 9.82 -10.05
CA ALA A 80 2.75 9.61 -9.85
C ALA A 80 1.92 10.51 -10.77
N ALA A 81 2.30 11.77 -10.88
CA ALA A 81 1.61 12.74 -11.73
C ALA A 81 1.72 12.36 -13.22
N ALA A 82 2.81 11.74 -13.63
CA ALA A 82 3.08 11.39 -15.03
C ALA A 82 2.45 10.05 -15.46
N LEU A 83 1.88 9.26 -14.55
CA LEU A 83 1.26 7.98 -14.88
C LEU A 83 0.09 8.16 -15.87
N PRO A 84 -0.14 7.19 -16.79
CA PRO A 84 -1.34 7.19 -17.60
C PRO A 84 -2.62 7.24 -16.78
N LEU A 85 -3.69 7.84 -17.32
CA LEU A 85 -4.96 8.01 -16.60
C LEU A 85 -5.86 6.78 -16.73
N HIS A 86 -5.34 5.59 -16.36
CA HIS A 86 -6.14 4.36 -16.28
C HIS A 86 -6.98 4.32 -15.00
N HIS A 87 -6.55 5.04 -13.96
CA HIS A 87 -7.17 5.08 -12.65
C HIS A 87 -6.97 6.49 -12.08
N SER A 88 -8.01 7.03 -11.45
CA SER A 88 -8.01 8.42 -10.99
C SER A 88 -7.64 8.58 -9.51
N ASP A 89 -7.65 7.49 -8.71
CA ASP A 89 -7.37 7.58 -7.29
C ASP A 89 -5.91 8.00 -7.04
N PRO A 90 -5.67 9.17 -6.43
CA PRO A 90 -4.31 9.67 -6.25
C PRO A 90 -3.47 8.84 -5.29
N PHE A 91 -4.09 8.19 -4.30
CA PHE A 91 -3.37 7.34 -3.35
C PHE A 91 -2.84 6.09 -4.05
N ASP A 92 -3.68 5.41 -4.85
CA ASP A 92 -3.26 4.25 -5.62
C ASP A 92 -2.20 4.59 -6.65
N ARG A 93 -2.33 5.73 -7.32
CA ARG A 93 -1.33 6.22 -8.29
C ARG A 93 0.02 6.45 -7.62
N MET A 94 0.01 7.00 -6.41
CA MET A 94 1.25 7.19 -5.64
C MET A 94 1.90 5.86 -5.29
N LEU A 95 1.13 4.87 -4.86
CA LEU A 95 1.67 3.54 -4.54
C LEU A 95 2.29 2.87 -5.77
N ILE A 96 1.65 2.98 -6.93
CA ILE A 96 2.19 2.46 -8.20
C ILE A 96 3.52 3.14 -8.53
N ALA A 97 3.57 4.46 -8.44
CA ALA A 97 4.79 5.22 -8.72
C ALA A 97 5.93 4.83 -7.77
N GLN A 98 5.63 4.69 -6.48
CA GLN A 98 6.62 4.29 -5.48
C GLN A 98 7.13 2.87 -5.72
N ALA A 99 6.24 1.92 -5.99
CA ALA A 99 6.62 0.55 -6.27
C ALA A 99 7.57 0.47 -7.48
N ARG A 100 7.26 1.19 -8.54
CA ARG A 100 8.09 1.21 -9.76
C ARG A 100 9.44 1.87 -9.50
N ARG A 101 9.46 3.01 -8.82
CA ARG A 101 10.70 3.77 -8.56
C ARG A 101 11.64 3.04 -7.61
N GLU A 102 11.10 2.37 -6.61
CA GLU A 102 11.88 1.69 -5.57
C GLU A 102 12.14 0.21 -5.90
N GLY A 103 11.63 -0.29 -7.01
CA GLY A 103 11.79 -1.69 -7.38
C GLY A 103 11.08 -2.64 -6.43
N LEU A 104 9.91 -2.25 -5.92
CA LEU A 104 9.09 -3.05 -5.02
C LEU A 104 7.98 -3.75 -5.78
N ARG A 105 7.59 -4.93 -5.32
CA ARG A 105 6.30 -5.51 -5.71
C ARG A 105 5.19 -4.80 -4.93
N LEU A 106 4.01 -4.72 -5.52
CA LEU A 106 2.85 -4.10 -4.88
C LEU A 106 1.84 -5.16 -4.52
N ALA A 107 1.55 -5.31 -3.22
CA ALA A 107 0.50 -6.21 -2.76
C ALA A 107 -0.84 -5.47 -2.84
N SER A 108 -1.69 -5.90 -3.76
CA SER A 108 -3.02 -5.31 -3.98
C SER A 108 -3.95 -6.33 -4.61
N SER A 109 -5.23 -6.29 -4.21
CA SER A 109 -6.29 -7.09 -4.82
C SER A 109 -7.16 -6.28 -5.77
N ASP A 110 -6.85 -5.00 -5.99
CA ASP A 110 -7.61 -4.15 -6.90
C ASP A 110 -7.22 -4.43 -8.36
N PRO A 111 -8.15 -4.98 -9.18
CA PRO A 111 -7.83 -5.32 -10.57
C PRO A 111 -7.51 -4.11 -11.45
N ARG A 112 -7.90 -2.90 -11.05
CA ARG A 112 -7.60 -1.68 -11.81
C ARG A 112 -6.10 -1.38 -11.83
N LEU A 113 -5.35 -1.82 -10.82
CA LEU A 113 -3.91 -1.60 -10.74
C LEU A 113 -3.14 -2.46 -11.75
N ALA A 114 -3.73 -3.56 -12.23
CA ALA A 114 -3.13 -4.41 -13.25
C ALA A 114 -3.00 -3.74 -14.62
N THR A 115 -3.68 -2.61 -14.84
CA THR A 115 -3.55 -1.83 -16.07
C THR A 115 -2.24 -1.04 -16.15
N TYR A 116 -1.53 -0.92 -15.04
CA TYR A 116 -0.23 -0.27 -14.97
C TYR A 116 0.91 -1.30 -15.03
N ASP A 117 2.07 -0.83 -15.47
CA ASP A 117 3.29 -1.64 -15.48
C ASP A 117 3.88 -1.70 -14.07
N VAL A 118 3.32 -2.57 -13.24
CA VAL A 118 3.73 -2.80 -11.86
C VAL A 118 3.62 -4.29 -11.55
N ASP A 119 4.55 -4.82 -10.77
CA ASP A 119 4.54 -6.22 -10.35
C ASP A 119 3.62 -6.39 -9.14
N LEU A 120 2.50 -7.08 -9.32
CA LEU A 120 1.46 -7.24 -8.31
C LEU A 120 1.55 -8.59 -7.60
N VAL A 121 1.23 -8.58 -6.31
CA VAL A 121 0.87 -9.76 -5.52
C VAL A 121 -0.61 -9.63 -5.17
N SER A 122 -1.43 -10.34 -5.90
CA SER A 122 -2.89 -10.29 -5.71
C SER A 122 -3.42 -11.42 -4.82
#